data_be25e34eebe2788914f81c1c0af5bf76
#
_entry.id   be25e34eebe2788914f81c1c0af5bf76
#
_cell.length_a   1.000
_cell.length_b   1.000
_cell.length_c   1.000
_cell.angle_alpha   90.00
_cell.angle_beta   90.00
_cell.angle_gamma   90.00
#
_symmetry.space_group_name_H-M   'P 1'
#
loop_
_entity.id
_entity.type
_entity.pdbx_description
1 polymer ?
#
loop_
_entity_poly.entity_id
_entity_poly.type
_entity_poly.pdbx_seq_one_letter_code
_entity_poly.pdbx_strand_id
1 'polypeptide(L)'
;MYTYTVNGTAPCAADQSTVTVNETSSPNAGTDGAITTCSTSAPSNLFTALTGAQAGGTWTAPGGAAHSGTLDPSTDAAGIYVYTLNATAPCVSDQSQVTVTINTPPNAGTDGSVTVCDVGAPTALFGELTGAQAGGTWTAPGGGAFSG
;
A
#
# COMPACT_ATOMS: atom_id res chain seq x y z
N MET A 1 38.57 7.68 -17.37
CA MET A 1 39.92 7.10 -17.36
C MET A 1 40.89 8.14 -16.83
N TYR A 2 41.70 7.78 -15.85
CA TYR A 2 42.72 8.65 -15.21
C TYR A 2 44.10 8.09 -15.58
N THR A 3 45.04 8.94 -15.94
CA THR A 3 46.41 8.56 -16.29
C THR A 3 47.35 9.04 -15.20
N TYR A 4 48.13 8.11 -14.66
CA TYR A 4 49.24 8.40 -13.75
C TYR A 4 50.55 8.35 -14.53
N THR A 5 51.32 9.42 -14.49
CA THR A 5 52.58 9.55 -15.20
C THR A 5 53.73 9.77 -14.22
N VAL A 6 54.75 8.97 -14.31
CA VAL A 6 56.04 9.18 -13.62
C VAL A 6 57.04 9.71 -14.65
N ASN A 7 57.50 10.92 -14.45
CA ASN A 7 58.51 11.51 -15.34
C ASN A 7 59.88 10.85 -15.15
N GLY A 8 60.49 10.48 -16.27
CA GLY A 8 61.88 9.99 -16.31
C GLY A 8 62.88 11.14 -16.24
N THR A 9 64.12 10.83 -15.84
CA THR A 9 65.26 11.73 -15.97
C THR A 9 66.10 11.24 -17.15
N ALA A 10 66.47 12.14 -18.05
CA ALA A 10 67.18 11.76 -19.24
C ALA A 10 68.44 10.93 -18.89
N PRO A 11 68.73 9.82 -19.59
CA PRO A 11 68.11 9.39 -20.85
C PRO A 11 66.83 8.48 -20.70
N CYS A 12 66.32 8.29 -19.49
CA CYS A 12 65.16 7.47 -19.23
C CYS A 12 63.84 8.20 -19.65
N ALA A 13 62.93 7.47 -20.29
CA ALA A 13 61.61 8.00 -20.66
C ALA A 13 60.63 7.97 -19.46
N ALA A 14 59.59 8.78 -19.56
CA ALA A 14 58.47 8.72 -18.63
C ALA A 14 57.69 7.40 -18.79
N ASP A 15 57.12 6.89 -17.68
CA ASP A 15 56.22 5.72 -17.63
C ASP A 15 54.81 6.16 -17.24
N GLN A 16 53.81 5.48 -17.80
CA GLN A 16 52.39 5.80 -17.59
C GLN A 16 51.56 4.56 -17.32
N SER A 17 50.61 4.72 -16.40
CA SER A 17 49.57 3.75 -16.13
C SER A 17 48.21 4.41 -16.12
N THR A 18 47.15 3.66 -16.43
CA THR A 18 45.79 4.21 -16.48
C THR A 18 44.85 3.47 -15.50
N VAL A 19 43.95 4.21 -14.89
CA VAL A 19 42.85 3.70 -14.07
C VAL A 19 41.53 4.11 -14.71
N THR A 20 40.69 3.14 -15.05
CA THR A 20 39.34 3.40 -15.52
C THR A 20 38.40 3.37 -14.31
N VAL A 21 37.68 4.48 -14.10
CA VAL A 21 36.61 4.55 -13.10
C VAL A 21 35.27 4.45 -13.84
N ASN A 22 34.47 3.45 -13.44
CA ASN A 22 33.10 3.30 -13.88
C ASN A 22 32.18 3.67 -12.72
N GLU A 23 31.20 4.53 -12.99
CA GLU A 23 30.20 4.93 -12.02
C GLU A 23 28.92 4.15 -12.26
N THR A 24 28.31 3.63 -11.19
CA THR A 24 27.00 2.97 -11.19
C THR A 24 26.05 3.85 -10.37
N SER A 25 24.88 4.15 -10.91
CA SER A 25 23.87 4.92 -10.20
C SER A 25 23.25 4.07 -9.08
N SER A 26 23.00 4.70 -7.92
CA SER A 26 22.24 4.06 -6.84
C SER A 26 20.79 3.87 -7.24
N PRO A 27 20.16 2.74 -6.85
CA PRO A 27 18.72 2.56 -7.02
C PRO A 27 17.95 3.57 -6.17
N ASN A 28 16.72 3.87 -6.58
CA ASN A 28 15.79 4.71 -5.84
C ASN A 28 14.43 4.00 -5.76
N ALA A 29 14.07 3.49 -4.59
CA ALA A 29 12.79 2.84 -4.34
C ALA A 29 11.64 3.86 -4.15
N GLY A 30 11.93 5.16 -4.18
CA GLY A 30 10.96 6.23 -4.02
C GLY A 30 10.71 6.59 -2.55
N THR A 31 9.64 7.33 -2.31
CA THR A 31 9.19 7.67 -0.96
C THR A 31 8.02 6.79 -0.54
N ASP A 32 7.91 6.55 0.78
CA ASP A 32 6.83 5.78 1.37
C ASP A 32 5.45 6.34 1.02
N GLY A 33 4.49 5.43 0.87
CA GLY A 33 3.11 5.75 0.54
C GLY A 33 2.09 5.09 1.45
N ALA A 34 0.81 5.40 1.21
CA ALA A 34 -0.30 4.78 1.91
C ALA A 34 -1.49 4.56 0.98
N ILE A 35 -2.23 3.49 1.22
CA ILE A 35 -3.49 3.17 0.55
C ILE A 35 -4.54 2.88 1.61
N THR A 36 -5.70 3.53 1.51
CA THR A 36 -6.90 3.18 2.27
C THR A 36 -7.97 2.72 1.28
N THR A 37 -8.48 1.53 1.47
CA THR A 37 -9.43 0.90 0.55
C THR A 37 -10.53 0.15 1.31
N CYS A 38 -11.56 -0.28 0.61
CA CYS A 38 -12.60 -1.17 1.15
C CYS A 38 -12.30 -2.61 0.75
N SER A 39 -12.64 -3.58 1.61
CA SER A 39 -12.46 -5.01 1.33
C SER A 39 -13.21 -5.52 0.08
N THR A 40 -14.17 -4.75 -0.41
CA THR A 40 -14.93 -5.02 -1.64
C THR A 40 -14.45 -4.26 -2.87
N SER A 41 -13.36 -3.47 -2.73
CA SER A 41 -12.81 -2.71 -3.86
C SER A 41 -12.06 -3.64 -4.83
N ALA A 42 -11.99 -3.22 -6.09
CA ALA A 42 -11.19 -3.91 -7.09
C ALA A 42 -9.69 -3.88 -6.74
N PRO A 43 -8.91 -4.87 -7.19
CA PRO A 43 -7.46 -4.89 -7.01
C PRO A 43 -6.78 -3.62 -7.54
N SER A 44 -5.71 -3.19 -6.86
CA SER A 44 -4.95 -1.98 -7.18
C SER A 44 -3.44 -2.23 -7.12
N ASN A 45 -2.67 -1.41 -7.87
CA ASN A 45 -1.21 -1.56 -7.91
C ASN A 45 -0.56 -0.73 -6.78
N LEU A 46 0.16 -1.40 -5.87
CA LEU A 46 0.88 -0.77 -4.76
C LEU A 46 1.94 0.23 -5.24
N PHE A 47 2.55 0.00 -6.40
CA PHE A 47 3.61 0.85 -6.94
C PHE A 47 3.14 2.29 -7.19
N THR A 48 1.84 2.48 -7.47
CA THR A 48 1.26 3.82 -7.70
C THR A 48 1.22 4.70 -6.45
N ALA A 49 1.36 4.12 -5.27
CA ALA A 49 1.43 4.85 -4.01
C ALA A 49 2.85 5.38 -3.70
N LEU A 50 3.88 4.88 -4.37
CA LEU A 50 5.25 5.34 -4.23
C LEU A 50 5.50 6.54 -5.16
N THR A 51 6.18 7.57 -4.64
CA THR A 51 6.55 8.73 -5.44
C THR A 51 8.02 8.66 -5.82
N GLY A 52 8.32 8.78 -7.12
CA GLY A 52 9.70 8.81 -7.64
C GLY A 52 10.42 7.46 -7.65
N ALA A 53 9.71 6.35 -7.42
CA ALA A 53 10.27 5.02 -7.44
C ALA A 53 10.70 4.58 -8.85
N GLN A 54 11.84 3.92 -8.95
CA GLN A 54 12.26 3.20 -10.15
C GLN A 54 11.58 1.83 -10.19
N ALA A 55 11.13 1.40 -11.37
CA ALA A 55 10.53 0.09 -11.58
C ALA A 55 11.58 -1.03 -11.56
N GLY A 56 11.13 -2.28 -11.35
CA GLY A 56 11.98 -3.49 -11.42
C GLY A 56 12.37 -4.08 -10.07
N GLY A 57 11.87 -3.54 -8.96
CA GLY A 57 12.04 -4.10 -7.63
C GLY A 57 11.05 -5.24 -7.33
N THR A 58 11.13 -5.76 -6.12
CA THR A 58 10.31 -6.85 -5.60
C THR A 58 9.49 -6.39 -4.40
N TRP A 59 8.31 -6.99 -4.22
CA TRP A 59 7.41 -6.69 -3.12
C TRP A 59 7.41 -7.82 -2.08
N THR A 60 7.29 -7.44 -0.81
CA THR A 60 6.95 -8.35 0.29
C THR A 60 5.71 -7.85 1.02
N ALA A 61 4.82 -8.80 1.35
CA ALA A 61 3.61 -8.55 2.13
C ALA A 61 3.92 -8.37 3.63
N PRO A 62 2.96 -7.89 4.43
CA PRO A 62 3.06 -7.95 5.90
C PRO A 62 3.40 -9.38 6.35
N GLY A 63 4.46 -9.52 7.18
CA GLY A 63 4.99 -10.83 7.58
C GLY A 63 6.11 -11.39 6.69
N GLY A 64 6.52 -10.69 5.62
CA GLY A 64 7.72 -10.99 4.83
C GLY A 64 7.56 -11.97 3.68
N ALA A 65 6.35 -12.45 3.38
CA ALA A 65 6.09 -13.29 2.21
C ALA A 65 6.22 -12.49 0.91
N ALA A 66 6.69 -13.15 -0.17
CA ALA A 66 6.74 -12.52 -1.49
C ALA A 66 5.32 -12.11 -1.96
N HIS A 67 5.23 -10.95 -2.62
CA HIS A 67 3.98 -10.38 -3.11
C HIS A 67 4.11 -9.89 -4.55
N SER A 68 3.01 -9.92 -5.31
CA SER A 68 3.00 -9.50 -6.73
C SER A 68 3.11 -7.99 -6.94
N GLY A 69 2.81 -7.20 -5.91
CA GLY A 69 2.64 -5.74 -6.02
C GLY A 69 1.22 -5.32 -6.42
N THR A 70 0.31 -6.27 -6.70
CA THR A 70 -1.11 -6.00 -6.92
C THR A 70 -1.89 -6.36 -5.67
N LEU A 71 -2.37 -5.36 -4.96
CA LEU A 71 -3.21 -5.52 -3.75
C LEU A 71 -4.62 -5.96 -4.15
N ASP A 72 -5.07 -7.09 -3.65
CA ASP A 72 -6.47 -7.52 -3.69
C ASP A 72 -7.08 -7.37 -2.27
N PRO A 73 -7.91 -6.32 -2.03
CA PRO A 73 -8.42 -6.06 -0.68
C PRO A 73 -9.33 -7.15 -0.12
N SER A 74 -9.80 -8.08 -0.95
CA SER A 74 -10.66 -9.20 -0.52
C SER A 74 -9.87 -10.36 0.08
N THR A 75 -8.59 -10.49 -0.25
CA THR A 75 -7.74 -11.64 0.12
C THR A 75 -6.45 -11.23 0.82
N ASP A 76 -5.94 -10.04 0.55
CA ASP A 76 -4.69 -9.55 1.10
C ASP A 76 -4.87 -8.93 2.50
N ALA A 77 -3.83 -9.00 3.31
CA ALA A 77 -3.84 -8.43 4.65
C ALA A 77 -3.58 -6.92 4.65
N ALA A 78 -4.23 -6.19 5.56
CA ALA A 78 -3.81 -4.85 5.92
C ALA A 78 -2.43 -4.86 6.60
N GLY A 79 -1.63 -3.81 6.42
CA GLY A 79 -0.30 -3.71 7.01
C GLY A 79 0.72 -3.06 6.09
N ILE A 80 2.01 -3.29 6.37
CA ILE A 80 3.12 -2.68 5.66
C ILE A 80 3.61 -3.63 4.55
N TYR A 81 3.55 -3.15 3.32
CA TYR A 81 4.15 -3.78 2.14
C TYR A 81 5.46 -3.08 1.84
N VAL A 82 6.53 -3.86 1.61
CA VAL A 82 7.87 -3.32 1.36
C VAL A 82 8.27 -3.55 -0.10
N TYR A 83 8.63 -2.47 -0.77
CA TYR A 83 9.23 -2.49 -2.09
C TYR A 83 10.75 -2.43 -1.97
N THR A 84 11.46 -3.39 -2.54
CA THR A 84 12.92 -3.47 -2.52
C THR A 84 13.47 -3.39 -3.93
N LEU A 85 14.34 -2.42 -4.17
CA LEU A 85 15.09 -2.26 -5.40
C LEU A 85 16.55 -2.64 -5.16
N ASN A 86 16.95 -3.78 -5.72
CA ASN A 86 18.30 -4.30 -5.54
C ASN A 86 19.33 -3.48 -6.32
N ALA A 87 20.50 -3.31 -5.72
CA ALA A 87 21.64 -2.67 -6.35
C ALA A 87 22.67 -3.68 -6.86
N THR A 88 23.51 -3.21 -7.79
CA THR A 88 24.76 -3.87 -8.13
C THR A 88 25.89 -3.20 -7.36
N ALA A 89 26.76 -4.02 -6.76
CA ALA A 89 27.94 -3.50 -6.04
C ALA A 89 28.76 -2.53 -6.91
N PRO A 90 29.26 -1.43 -6.33
CA PRO A 90 29.38 -1.10 -4.92
C PRO A 90 28.16 -0.36 -4.30
N CYS A 91 27.08 -0.14 -5.07
CA CYS A 91 25.88 0.48 -4.54
C CYS A 91 25.13 -0.46 -3.61
N VAL A 92 24.33 0.11 -2.70
CA VAL A 92 23.44 -0.62 -1.79
C VAL A 92 22.01 -0.58 -2.28
N SER A 93 21.23 -1.63 -1.98
CA SER A 93 19.79 -1.70 -2.29
C SER A 93 19.02 -0.62 -1.53
N ASP A 94 17.90 -0.17 -2.10
CA ASP A 94 17.01 0.81 -1.51
C ASP A 94 15.61 0.22 -1.29
N GLN A 95 14.87 0.74 -0.30
CA GLN A 95 13.54 0.25 0.07
C GLN A 95 12.59 1.39 0.39
N SER A 96 11.32 1.18 0.03
CA SER A 96 10.19 2.02 0.42
C SER A 96 9.02 1.18 0.88
N GLN A 97 8.11 1.77 1.64
CA GLN A 97 6.98 1.10 2.26
C GLN A 97 5.66 1.69 1.79
N VAL A 98 4.65 0.83 1.66
CA VAL A 98 3.26 1.23 1.48
C VAL A 98 2.43 0.70 2.64
N THR A 99 1.87 1.61 3.43
CA THR A 99 0.93 1.26 4.51
C THR A 99 -0.46 1.07 3.94
N VAL A 100 -1.00 -0.14 4.04
CA VAL A 100 -2.34 -0.49 3.55
C VAL A 100 -3.32 -0.60 4.72
N THR A 101 -4.42 0.15 4.62
CA THR A 101 -5.58 0.07 5.51
C THR A 101 -6.76 -0.46 4.72
N ILE A 102 -7.38 -1.55 5.19
CA ILE A 102 -8.56 -2.15 4.56
C ILE A 102 -9.75 -2.02 5.51
N ASN A 103 -10.76 -1.29 5.08
CA ASN A 103 -12.00 -1.11 5.81
C ASN A 103 -13.05 -2.13 5.36
N THR A 104 -13.86 -2.61 6.28
CA THR A 104 -15.02 -3.46 5.96
C THR A 104 -16.23 -2.59 5.63
N PRO A 105 -17.09 -2.98 4.66
CA PRO A 105 -18.35 -2.28 4.41
C PRO A 105 -19.26 -2.33 5.64
N PRO A 106 -20.07 -1.28 5.86
CA PRO A 106 -21.13 -1.36 6.87
C PRO A 106 -22.16 -2.42 6.45
N ASN A 107 -22.78 -3.04 7.46
CA ASN A 107 -23.83 -4.03 7.27
C ASN A 107 -25.11 -3.54 7.98
N ALA A 108 -26.14 -3.19 7.20
CA ALA A 108 -27.45 -2.82 7.73
C ALA A 108 -28.30 -4.03 8.17
N GLY A 109 -27.81 -5.24 7.96
CA GLY A 109 -28.54 -6.47 8.25
C GLY A 109 -29.48 -6.90 7.12
N THR A 110 -30.29 -7.90 7.40
CA THR A 110 -31.37 -8.34 6.51
C THR A 110 -32.68 -7.68 6.92
N ASP A 111 -33.54 -7.44 5.91
CA ASP A 111 -34.86 -6.85 6.11
C ASP A 111 -35.69 -7.65 7.12
N GLY A 112 -36.37 -6.95 8.00
CA GLY A 112 -37.26 -7.49 9.00
C GLY A 112 -38.69 -7.00 8.80
N SER A 113 -39.63 -7.59 9.55
CA SER A 113 -41.01 -7.14 9.62
C SER A 113 -41.56 -7.25 11.01
N VAL A 114 -42.39 -6.32 11.42
CA VAL A 114 -43.08 -6.33 12.68
C VAL A 114 -44.56 -5.97 12.49
N THR A 115 -45.42 -6.69 13.19
CA THR A 115 -46.85 -6.37 13.25
C THR A 115 -47.17 -5.82 14.63
N VAL A 116 -47.69 -4.61 14.67
CA VAL A 116 -48.04 -3.92 15.95
C VAL A 116 -49.55 -3.63 16.00
N CYS A 117 -50.07 -3.56 17.22
CA CYS A 117 -51.42 -3.07 17.43
C CYS A 117 -51.42 -1.54 17.55
N ASP A 118 -52.42 -0.86 17.04
CA ASP A 118 -52.54 0.60 17.05
C ASP A 118 -52.52 1.22 18.45
N VAL A 119 -52.92 0.43 19.47
CA VAL A 119 -52.88 0.79 20.89
C VAL A 119 -51.77 0.06 21.66
N GLY A 120 -50.82 -0.56 20.96
CA GLY A 120 -49.72 -1.34 21.54
C GLY A 120 -48.59 -0.49 22.13
N ALA A 121 -47.71 -1.13 22.89
CA ALA A 121 -46.47 -0.50 23.35
C ALA A 121 -45.50 -0.24 22.20
N PRO A 122 -44.63 0.81 22.29
CA PRO A 122 -43.61 1.06 21.32
C PRO A 122 -42.68 -0.16 21.13
N THR A 123 -42.36 -0.46 19.88
CA THR A 123 -41.47 -1.56 19.51
C THR A 123 -40.18 -1.00 18.89
N ALA A 124 -39.02 -1.46 19.38
CA ALA A 124 -37.72 -1.09 18.83
C ALA A 124 -37.46 -1.80 17.49
N LEU A 125 -37.45 -1.06 16.39
CA LEU A 125 -37.31 -1.62 15.04
C LEU A 125 -35.95 -2.26 14.79
N PHE A 126 -34.88 -1.82 15.47
CA PHE A 126 -33.54 -2.39 15.32
C PHE A 126 -33.48 -3.88 15.66
N GLY A 127 -34.30 -4.33 16.61
CA GLY A 127 -34.36 -5.74 17.00
C GLY A 127 -34.95 -6.66 15.95
N GLU A 128 -35.65 -6.12 14.94
CA GLU A 128 -36.21 -6.87 13.83
C GLU A 128 -35.23 -7.08 12.66
N LEU A 129 -34.07 -6.39 12.70
CA LEU A 129 -33.01 -6.57 11.71
C LEU A 129 -32.05 -7.67 12.15
N THR A 130 -31.81 -8.67 11.32
CA THR A 130 -30.85 -9.74 11.62
C THR A 130 -29.45 -9.36 11.15
N GLY A 131 -28.45 -9.36 12.07
CA GLY A 131 -27.06 -9.11 11.77
C GLY A 131 -26.70 -7.65 11.46
N ALA A 132 -27.59 -6.71 11.77
CA ALA A 132 -27.34 -5.28 11.60
C ALA A 132 -26.27 -4.76 12.57
N GLN A 133 -25.40 -3.87 12.06
CA GLN A 133 -24.50 -3.09 12.89
C GLN A 133 -25.23 -1.90 13.51
N ALA A 134 -24.97 -1.65 14.81
CA ALA A 134 -25.51 -0.49 15.50
C ALA A 134 -24.94 0.84 14.99
N GLY A 135 -25.66 1.95 15.24
CA GLY A 135 -25.23 3.30 14.91
C GLY A 135 -25.77 3.84 13.58
N GLY A 136 -26.63 3.10 12.90
CA GLY A 136 -27.37 3.59 11.74
C GLY A 136 -28.46 4.60 12.11
N THR A 137 -29.03 5.27 11.12
CA THR A 137 -30.16 6.21 11.25
C THR A 137 -31.39 5.65 10.58
N TRP A 138 -32.55 5.96 11.15
CA TRP A 138 -33.84 5.55 10.60
C TRP A 138 -34.49 6.71 9.83
N THR A 139 -35.18 6.36 8.77
CA THR A 139 -36.02 7.29 8.01
C THR A 139 -37.46 6.77 7.99
N ALA A 140 -38.40 7.59 8.43
CA ALA A 140 -39.81 7.24 8.40
C ALA A 140 -40.37 7.21 6.96
N PRO A 141 -41.47 6.49 6.70
CA PRO A 141 -42.21 6.62 5.45
C PRO A 141 -42.56 8.11 5.21
N GLY A 142 -42.14 8.65 4.06
CA GLY A 142 -42.27 10.09 3.74
C GLY A 142 -41.00 10.92 3.95
N GLY A 143 -39.85 10.30 4.40
CA GLY A 143 -38.51 10.89 4.38
C GLY A 143 -38.08 11.66 5.61
N GLY A 144 -38.88 11.72 6.68
CA GLY A 144 -38.50 12.34 7.95
C GLY A 144 -37.55 11.49 8.78
N ALA A 145 -36.65 12.12 9.57
CA ALA A 145 -35.82 11.40 10.55
C ALA A 145 -36.70 10.70 11.60
N PHE A 146 -36.32 9.50 12.02
CA PHE A 146 -37.03 8.70 13.00
C PHE A 146 -36.04 8.11 14.03
N SER A 147 -36.40 8.08 15.31
CA SER A 147 -35.66 7.41 16.36
C SER A 147 -36.26 6.02 16.56
N GLY A 148 -35.68 5.01 15.96
CA GLY A 148 -36.15 3.62 15.98
C GLY A 148 -36.01 2.93 17.33
#